data_72cca7577a2093bf49010ee60518d410
#
_entry.id   72cca7577a2093bf49010ee60518d410
#
_cell.length_a   1.000
_cell.length_b   1.000
_cell.length_c   1.000
_cell.angle_alpha   90.00
_cell.angle_beta   90.00
_cell.angle_gamma   90.00
#
_symmetry.space_group_name_H-M   'P 1'
#
loop_
_entity.id
_entity.type
_entity.pdbx_description
1 polymer ?
#
loop_
_entity_poly.entity_id
_entity_poly.type
_entity_poly.pdbx_seq_one_letter_code
_entity_poly.pdbx_strand_id
1 'polypeptide(L)'
;MKLYMKEKVFSWNERFTVWDEYGNDKYYVEGEFFSLGKKLHLLSARGEEVAFIRQELLTLMPRFTVTVAGREIAQIRKEFTFFFQLYGIDGRGWEIDGDVWAHDYVIRKNGRIIVRITKEWLTWGDSYVLDILDPADELVALAVVLTIDCVAEASRNNG
;
A
#
# COMPACT_ATOMS: atom_id res chain seq x y z
N MET A 1 3.20 -5.88 15.44
CA MET A 1 3.68 -6.85 14.43
C MET A 1 4.28 -6.13 13.25
N LYS A 2 5.26 -6.72 12.61
CA LYS A 2 5.97 -6.07 11.51
C LYS A 2 5.83 -6.86 10.22
N LEU A 3 5.66 -6.12 9.10
CA LEU A 3 5.75 -6.65 7.75
C LEU A 3 6.90 -5.95 7.03
N TYR A 4 7.61 -6.70 6.21
CA TYR A 4 8.81 -6.25 5.49
C TYR A 4 8.62 -6.37 3.99
N MET A 5 9.03 -5.34 3.24
CA MET A 5 8.99 -5.31 1.77
C MET A 5 10.27 -4.69 1.22
N LYS A 6 10.75 -5.15 0.06
CA LYS A 6 11.87 -4.50 -0.64
C LYS A 6 11.44 -3.20 -1.29
N GLU A 7 12.28 -2.15 -1.22
CA GLU A 7 11.97 -0.82 -1.75
C GLU A 7 11.85 -0.78 -3.28
N LYS A 8 12.58 -1.61 -4.00
CA LYS A 8 12.67 -1.57 -5.48
C LYS A 8 11.74 -2.54 -6.21
N VAL A 9 10.65 -2.96 -5.62
CA VAL A 9 9.86 -4.06 -6.17
C VAL A 9 8.71 -3.61 -7.07
N PHE A 10 8.53 -2.32 -7.29
CA PHE A 10 7.50 -1.80 -8.19
C PHE A 10 7.92 -1.75 -9.66
N SER A 11 8.42 -2.87 -10.19
CA SER A 11 8.11 -3.16 -11.58
C SER A 11 6.72 -3.78 -11.58
N TRP A 12 5.74 -3.08 -12.14
CA TRP A 12 4.31 -3.47 -12.17
C TRP A 12 4.04 -4.84 -12.78
N ASN A 13 5.08 -5.52 -13.18
CA ASN A 13 5.10 -6.75 -13.95
C ASN A 13 5.67 -7.93 -13.17
N GLU A 14 6.01 -7.74 -11.90
CA GLU A 14 6.66 -8.78 -11.12
C GLU A 14 5.87 -9.10 -9.85
N ARG A 15 5.90 -10.37 -9.50
CA ARG A 15 5.44 -10.85 -8.21
C ARG A 15 6.49 -10.52 -7.16
N PHE A 16 6.09 -9.94 -6.05
CA PHE A 16 6.98 -9.76 -4.90
C PHE A 16 6.36 -10.31 -3.61
N THR A 17 7.23 -10.55 -2.64
CA THR A 17 6.86 -11.14 -1.35
C THR A 17 6.85 -10.10 -0.26
N VAL A 18 5.87 -10.21 0.63
CA VAL A 18 5.80 -9.51 1.92
C VAL A 18 6.10 -10.53 3.01
N TRP A 19 7.12 -10.26 3.82
CA TRP A 19 7.56 -11.15 4.90
C TRP A 19 7.04 -10.68 6.26
N ASP A 20 6.92 -11.63 7.16
CA ASP A 20 6.71 -11.34 8.59
C ASP A 20 8.05 -11.03 9.30
N GLU A 21 7.98 -10.71 10.57
CA GLU A 21 9.14 -10.43 11.43
C GLU A 21 10.08 -11.64 11.68
N TYR A 22 9.63 -12.84 11.30
CA TYR A 22 10.41 -14.08 11.38
C TYR A 22 11.03 -14.49 10.04
N GLY A 23 10.78 -13.70 8.97
CA GLY A 23 11.26 -13.95 7.61
C GLY A 23 10.42 -14.96 6.83
N ASN A 24 9.21 -15.30 7.29
CA ASN A 24 8.31 -16.16 6.54
C ASN A 24 7.52 -15.35 5.51
N ASP A 25 7.29 -15.96 4.35
CA ASP A 25 6.40 -15.41 3.31
C ASP A 25 4.97 -15.33 3.87
N LYS A 26 4.43 -14.13 3.94
CA LYS A 26 3.10 -13.89 4.48
C LYS A 26 2.09 -13.52 3.42
N TYR A 27 2.51 -12.68 2.46
CA TYR A 27 1.70 -12.28 1.31
C TYR A 27 2.53 -12.24 0.05
N TYR A 28 1.84 -12.37 -1.09
CA TYR A 28 2.38 -12.12 -2.41
C TYR A 28 1.61 -11.00 -3.08
N VAL A 29 2.30 -10.14 -3.79
CA VAL A 29 1.68 -9.06 -4.57
C VAL A 29 1.98 -9.30 -6.04
N GLU A 30 0.94 -9.30 -6.86
CA GLU A 30 1.03 -9.55 -8.31
C GLU A 30 0.37 -8.41 -9.08
N GLY A 31 1.08 -7.87 -10.08
CA GLY A 31 0.56 -6.88 -11.01
C GLY A 31 -0.01 -7.52 -12.28
N GLU A 32 -1.00 -6.88 -12.90
CA GLU A 32 -1.51 -7.29 -14.21
C GLU A 32 -0.74 -6.64 -15.36
N PHE A 33 -0.18 -7.45 -16.26
CA PHE A 33 0.65 -7.01 -17.39
C PHE A 33 -0.09 -6.23 -18.49
N PHE A 34 -1.33 -6.58 -18.78
CA PHE A 34 -2.08 -6.08 -19.94
C PHE A 34 -3.38 -5.41 -19.55
N SER A 35 -3.48 -4.83 -18.38
CA SER A 35 -4.69 -4.14 -17.96
C SER A 35 -4.69 -2.68 -18.40
N LEU A 36 -5.87 -2.14 -18.68
CA LEU A 36 -6.09 -0.71 -18.76
C LEU A 36 -6.01 -0.14 -17.33
N GLY A 37 -4.95 0.67 -17.10
CA GLY A 37 -4.60 1.14 -15.76
C GLY A 37 -3.88 0.07 -14.94
N LYS A 38 -3.33 0.49 -13.82
CA LYS A 38 -2.56 -0.35 -12.92
C LYS A 38 -3.48 -1.14 -12.01
N LYS A 39 -3.20 -2.43 -11.84
CA LYS A 39 -3.91 -3.32 -10.94
C LYS A 39 -2.94 -4.19 -10.17
N LEU A 40 -3.17 -4.35 -8.88
CA LEU A 40 -2.43 -5.24 -8.01
C LEU A 40 -3.37 -6.20 -7.29
N HIS A 41 -2.97 -7.46 -7.25
CA HIS A 41 -3.60 -8.50 -6.47
C HIS A 41 -2.74 -8.81 -5.26
N LEU A 42 -3.30 -8.70 -4.08
CA LEU A 42 -2.67 -9.13 -2.83
C LEU A 42 -3.17 -10.53 -2.48
N LEU A 43 -2.26 -11.48 -2.47
CA LEU A 43 -2.55 -12.89 -2.21
C LEU A 43 -2.02 -13.28 -0.83
N SER A 44 -2.76 -14.12 -0.12
CA SER A 44 -2.27 -14.79 1.09
C SER A 44 -1.11 -15.74 0.77
N ALA A 45 -0.40 -16.25 1.77
CA ALA A 45 0.62 -17.28 1.59
C ALA A 45 0.08 -18.56 0.93
N ARG A 46 -1.25 -18.79 0.96
CA ARG A 46 -1.93 -19.90 0.30
C ARG A 46 -2.32 -19.61 -1.15
N GLY A 47 -2.05 -18.38 -1.65
CA GLY A 47 -2.42 -17.96 -3.00
C GLY A 47 -3.87 -17.47 -3.16
N GLU A 48 -4.60 -17.27 -2.06
CA GLU A 48 -5.96 -16.73 -2.10
C GLU A 48 -5.92 -15.20 -2.20
N GLU A 49 -6.69 -14.58 -3.10
CA GLU A 49 -6.80 -13.13 -3.18
C GLU A 49 -7.50 -12.58 -1.94
N VAL A 50 -6.80 -11.73 -1.21
CA VAL A 50 -7.29 -11.12 0.03
C VAL A 50 -7.52 -9.63 -0.11
N ALA A 51 -6.88 -8.98 -1.08
CA ALA A 51 -7.13 -7.58 -1.44
C ALA A 51 -6.85 -7.33 -2.92
N PHE A 52 -7.48 -6.30 -3.46
CA PHE A 52 -7.33 -5.85 -4.83
C PHE A 52 -7.22 -4.34 -4.89
N ILE A 53 -6.24 -3.84 -5.65
CA ILE A 53 -5.96 -2.42 -5.82
C ILE A 53 -6.09 -2.10 -7.30
N ARG A 54 -6.88 -1.11 -7.64
CA ARG A 54 -7.19 -0.73 -9.01
C ARG A 54 -7.04 0.76 -9.23
N GLN A 55 -6.30 1.14 -10.28
CA GLN A 55 -6.25 2.52 -10.73
C GLN A 55 -7.57 2.91 -11.39
N GLU A 56 -8.14 4.05 -10.98
CA GLU A 56 -9.26 4.68 -11.66
C GLU A 56 -8.77 5.36 -12.94
N LEU A 57 -9.49 5.12 -14.04
CA LEU A 57 -9.18 5.71 -15.34
C LEU A 57 -9.85 7.06 -15.50
N LEU A 58 -9.30 7.88 -16.42
CA LEU A 58 -9.85 9.19 -16.78
C LEU A 58 -9.94 10.18 -15.61
N THR A 59 -9.03 10.05 -14.65
CA THR A 59 -8.91 11.00 -13.53
C THR A 59 -7.77 11.98 -13.78
N LEU A 60 -7.96 13.24 -13.40
CA LEU A 60 -6.95 14.31 -13.58
C LEU A 60 -5.69 14.04 -12.75
N MET A 61 -5.86 13.51 -11.54
CA MET A 61 -4.78 13.09 -10.64
C MET A 61 -4.89 11.60 -10.39
N PRO A 62 -3.76 10.89 -10.21
CA PRO A 62 -3.77 9.47 -9.90
C PRO A 62 -4.67 9.14 -8.72
N ARG A 63 -5.62 8.24 -8.95
CA ARG A 63 -6.56 7.74 -7.94
C ARG A 63 -6.62 6.23 -8.02
N PHE A 64 -6.64 5.60 -6.86
CA PHE A 64 -6.75 4.15 -6.72
C PHE A 64 -7.84 3.77 -5.74
N THR A 65 -8.53 2.69 -6.05
CA THR A 65 -9.53 2.07 -5.20
C THR A 65 -8.95 0.80 -4.57
N VAL A 66 -9.19 0.65 -3.29
CA VAL A 66 -8.75 -0.49 -2.48
C VAL A 66 -9.94 -1.35 -2.10
N THR A 67 -9.88 -2.63 -2.46
CA THR A 67 -10.87 -3.64 -2.09
C THR A 67 -10.21 -4.68 -1.18
N VAL A 68 -10.81 -4.99 -0.04
CA VAL A 68 -10.37 -6.04 0.88
C VAL A 68 -11.52 -6.97 1.16
N ALA A 69 -11.29 -8.27 1.05
CA ALA A 69 -12.30 -9.31 1.22
C ALA A 69 -13.59 -9.02 0.41
N GLY A 70 -13.42 -8.57 -0.85
CA GLY A 70 -14.52 -8.26 -1.75
C GLY A 70 -15.28 -6.96 -1.47
N ARG A 71 -14.85 -6.17 -0.48
CA ARG A 71 -15.47 -4.88 -0.12
C ARG A 71 -14.53 -3.73 -0.44
N GLU A 72 -15.03 -2.72 -1.14
CA GLU A 72 -14.30 -1.47 -1.33
C GLU A 72 -14.20 -0.74 0.02
N ILE A 73 -12.97 -0.49 0.47
CA ILE A 73 -12.70 0.05 1.81
C ILE A 73 -12.12 1.46 1.80
N ALA A 74 -11.47 1.85 0.70
CA ALA A 74 -10.82 3.14 0.60
C ALA A 74 -10.61 3.55 -0.86
N GLN A 75 -10.51 4.85 -1.06
CA GLN A 75 -9.91 5.45 -2.25
C GLN A 75 -8.74 6.33 -1.82
N ILE A 76 -7.63 6.25 -2.54
CA ILE A 76 -6.42 7.03 -2.28
C ILE A 76 -6.11 7.83 -3.55
N ARG A 77 -5.90 9.13 -3.38
CA ARG A 77 -5.48 10.03 -4.45
C ARG A 77 -4.40 10.98 -3.98
N LYS A 78 -3.59 11.44 -4.90
CA LYS A 78 -2.70 12.58 -4.68
C LYS A 78 -3.49 13.87 -4.90
N GLU A 79 -3.37 14.81 -3.98
CA GLU A 79 -3.84 16.18 -4.18
C GLU A 79 -2.82 16.99 -5.01
N PHE A 80 -3.21 18.16 -5.51
CA PHE A 80 -2.32 19.06 -6.26
C PHE A 80 -1.12 19.56 -5.44
N THR A 81 -1.20 19.48 -4.12
CA THR A 81 -0.11 19.72 -3.18
C THR A 81 0.65 18.41 -2.90
N PHE A 82 1.73 18.48 -2.13
CA PHE A 82 2.52 17.29 -1.74
C PHE A 82 1.77 16.33 -0.80
N PHE A 83 0.49 16.57 -0.54
CA PHE A 83 -0.31 15.76 0.38
C PHE A 83 -1.02 14.62 -0.35
N PHE A 84 -1.05 13.46 0.31
CA PHE A 84 -1.86 12.31 -0.08
C PHE A 84 -3.13 12.32 0.76
N GLN A 85 -4.28 12.20 0.12
CA GLN A 85 -5.54 12.06 0.81
C GLN A 85 -6.07 10.65 0.71
N LEU A 86 -6.43 10.11 1.86
CA LEU A 86 -7.07 8.83 2.00
C LEU A 86 -8.55 9.04 2.30
N TYR A 87 -9.40 8.57 1.40
CA TYR A 87 -10.83 8.58 1.57
C TYR A 87 -11.31 7.19 1.98
N GLY A 88 -11.62 7.01 3.26
CA GLY A 88 -12.27 5.80 3.72
C GLY A 88 -13.73 5.76 3.29
N ILE A 89 -14.18 4.68 2.65
CA ILE A 89 -15.57 4.47 2.23
C ILE A 89 -16.44 4.07 3.41
N ASP A 90 -15.83 3.50 4.44
CA ASP A 90 -16.51 3.08 5.67
C ASP A 90 -16.67 4.20 6.71
N GLY A 91 -16.41 5.46 6.33
CA GLY A 91 -16.53 6.63 7.21
C GLY A 91 -15.43 6.72 8.28
N ARG A 92 -14.40 5.89 8.22
CA ARG A 92 -13.27 5.96 9.16
C ARG A 92 -12.29 7.03 8.70
N GLY A 93 -12.03 8.01 9.56
CA GLY A 93 -11.03 9.05 9.33
C GLY A 93 -9.63 8.50 9.38
N TRP A 94 -9.09 8.11 8.23
CA TRP A 94 -7.69 7.74 8.08
C TRP A 94 -6.91 8.94 7.56
N GLU A 95 -5.75 9.18 8.14
CA GLU A 95 -4.87 10.30 7.79
C GLU A 95 -3.46 9.78 7.57
N ILE A 96 -2.78 10.32 6.56
CA ILE A 96 -1.38 10.04 6.26
C ILE A 96 -0.57 11.25 6.70
N ASP A 97 0.45 11.04 7.53
CA ASP A 97 1.28 12.09 8.09
C ASP A 97 2.76 11.71 7.99
N GLY A 98 3.57 12.53 7.31
CA GLY A 98 4.99 12.30 7.08
C GLY A 98 5.39 12.27 5.61
N ASP A 99 6.60 11.77 5.33
CA ASP A 99 7.19 11.73 3.98
C ASP A 99 6.94 10.38 3.30
N VAL A 100 5.90 10.32 2.49
CA VAL A 100 5.54 9.12 1.71
C VAL A 100 6.67 8.73 0.74
N TRP A 101 7.37 9.71 0.15
CA TRP A 101 8.42 9.47 -0.84
C TRP A 101 9.67 8.85 -0.23
N ALA A 102 9.94 9.17 1.04
CA ALA A 102 11.06 8.62 1.80
C ALA A 102 10.71 7.33 2.55
N HIS A 103 9.47 6.85 2.46
CA HIS A 103 8.93 5.76 3.31
C HIS A 103 9.13 6.04 4.81
N ASP A 104 8.89 7.29 5.22
CA ASP A 104 8.95 7.75 6.61
C ASP A 104 7.68 8.49 6.96
N TYR A 105 6.63 7.73 7.26
CA TYR A 105 5.31 8.28 7.55
C TYR A 105 4.49 7.36 8.48
N VAL A 106 3.41 7.89 8.99
CA VAL A 106 2.45 7.14 9.80
C VAL A 106 1.06 7.21 9.16
N ILE A 107 0.26 6.19 9.43
CA ILE A 107 -1.17 6.20 9.16
C ILE A 107 -1.88 6.30 10.50
N ARG A 108 -2.80 7.26 10.60
CA ARG A 108 -3.68 7.45 11.74
C ARG A 108 -5.10 7.05 11.39
N LYS A 109 -5.81 6.53 12.37
CA LYS A 109 -7.25 6.24 12.32
C LYS A 109 -7.90 6.91 13.52
N ASN A 110 -8.80 7.86 13.26
CA ASN A 110 -9.42 8.66 14.33
C ASN A 110 -8.36 9.30 15.26
N GLY A 111 -7.31 9.88 14.68
CA GLY A 111 -6.22 10.54 15.41
C GLY A 111 -5.19 9.62 16.08
N ARG A 112 -5.41 8.29 16.10
CA ARG A 112 -4.47 7.31 16.67
C ARG A 112 -3.61 6.71 15.58
N ILE A 113 -2.31 6.61 15.82
CA ILE A 113 -1.40 5.89 14.91
C ILE A 113 -1.80 4.41 14.91
N ILE A 114 -1.98 3.85 13.71
CA ILE A 114 -2.25 2.42 13.50
C ILE A 114 -1.10 1.73 12.80
N VAL A 115 -0.34 2.45 11.97
CA VAL A 115 0.82 1.93 11.26
C VAL A 115 1.93 2.97 11.25
N ARG A 116 3.17 2.52 11.44
CA ARG A 116 4.39 3.28 11.16
C ARG A 116 5.10 2.65 9.98
N ILE A 117 5.46 3.45 9.01
CA ILE A 117 6.25 3.03 7.85
C ILE A 117 7.62 3.65 8.00
N THR A 118 8.66 2.83 7.99
CA THR A 118 10.05 3.27 8.09
C THR A 118 10.94 2.50 7.12
N LYS A 119 11.97 3.16 6.60
CA LYS A 119 13.00 2.53 5.78
C LYS A 119 14.01 1.82 6.68
N GLU A 120 14.35 0.59 6.35
CA GLU A 120 15.40 -0.18 7.04
C GLU A 120 16.39 -0.76 6.05
N TRP A 121 17.69 -0.72 6.43
CA TRP A 121 18.76 -1.46 5.75
C TRP A 121 18.82 -2.88 6.31
N LEU A 122 18.38 -3.83 5.52
CA LEU A 122 18.48 -5.24 5.87
C LEU A 122 19.61 -5.91 5.09
N THR A 123 20.00 -7.12 5.51
CA THR A 123 21.07 -7.91 4.87
C THR A 123 20.85 -8.15 3.37
N TRP A 124 19.60 -8.14 2.91
CA TRP A 124 19.22 -8.31 1.51
C TRP A 124 18.93 -7.01 0.73
N GLY A 125 19.27 -5.85 1.32
CA GLY A 125 19.17 -4.54 0.67
C GLY A 125 18.11 -3.61 1.27
N ASP A 126 17.86 -2.50 0.58
CA ASP A 126 16.87 -1.50 0.97
C ASP A 126 15.49 -2.11 1.09
N SER A 127 14.93 -1.98 2.26
CA SER A 127 13.59 -2.45 2.60
C SER A 127 12.85 -1.38 3.38
N TYR A 128 11.55 -1.44 3.37
CA TYR A 128 10.75 -0.68 4.32
C TYR A 128 9.86 -1.60 5.14
N VAL A 129 9.55 -1.13 6.32
CA VAL A 129 8.85 -1.88 7.36
C VAL A 129 7.54 -1.21 7.69
N LEU A 130 6.48 -2.01 7.75
CA LEU A 130 5.21 -1.62 8.33
C LEU A 130 5.16 -2.16 9.75
N ASP A 131 5.23 -1.26 10.74
CA ASP A 131 4.97 -1.61 12.13
C ASP A 131 3.49 -1.36 12.44
N ILE A 132 2.73 -2.44 12.48
CA ILE A 132 1.27 -2.43 12.63
C ILE A 132 0.94 -2.64 14.09
N LEU A 133 0.26 -1.66 14.71
CA LEU A 133 0.02 -1.63 16.15
C LEU A 133 -1.09 -2.57 16.59
N ASP A 134 -2.12 -2.77 15.75
CA ASP A 134 -3.19 -3.74 15.99
C ASP A 134 -3.21 -4.80 14.88
N PRO A 135 -2.97 -6.09 15.20
CA PRO A 135 -3.02 -7.16 14.21
C PRO A 135 -4.35 -7.24 13.45
N ALA A 136 -5.44 -6.76 14.00
CA ALA A 136 -6.74 -6.71 13.33
C ALA A 136 -6.75 -5.75 12.12
N ASP A 137 -5.86 -4.76 12.10
CA ASP A 137 -5.73 -3.81 10.99
C ASP A 137 -4.71 -4.27 9.93
N GLU A 138 -4.06 -5.41 10.09
CA GLU A 138 -2.93 -5.87 9.26
C GLU A 138 -3.21 -5.84 7.76
N LEU A 139 -4.24 -6.53 7.32
CA LEU A 139 -4.54 -6.67 5.89
C LEU A 139 -4.96 -5.34 5.27
N VAL A 140 -5.79 -4.58 5.97
CA VAL A 140 -6.23 -3.24 5.53
C VAL A 140 -5.05 -2.29 5.47
N ALA A 141 -4.19 -2.29 6.49
CA ALA A 141 -2.99 -1.47 6.55
C ALA A 141 -2.02 -1.77 5.40
N LEU A 142 -1.75 -3.05 5.14
CA LEU A 142 -0.90 -3.47 4.03
C LEU A 142 -1.48 -3.02 2.69
N ALA A 143 -2.77 -3.26 2.45
CA ALA A 143 -3.42 -2.86 1.20
C ALA A 143 -3.39 -1.33 1.00
N VAL A 144 -3.59 -0.55 2.06
CA VAL A 144 -3.52 0.92 2.02
C VAL A 144 -2.09 1.39 1.72
N VAL A 145 -1.07 0.84 2.36
CA VAL A 145 0.35 1.21 2.11
C VAL A 145 0.74 0.90 0.67
N LEU A 146 0.42 -0.29 0.15
CA LEU A 146 0.65 -0.65 -1.24
C LEU A 146 -0.04 0.33 -2.21
N THR A 147 -1.23 0.78 -1.87
CA THR A 147 -1.97 1.76 -2.69
C THR A 147 -1.31 3.13 -2.65
N ILE A 148 -0.81 3.57 -1.49
CA ILE A 148 -0.05 4.82 -1.36
C ILE A 148 1.18 4.78 -2.28
N ASP A 149 1.90 3.67 -2.29
CA ASP A 149 3.06 3.47 -3.18
C ASP A 149 2.65 3.53 -4.65
N CYS A 150 1.52 2.93 -5.01
CA CYS A 150 0.95 3.02 -6.37
C CYS A 150 0.64 4.46 -6.79
N VAL A 151 0.02 5.24 -5.91
CA VAL A 151 -0.29 6.66 -6.17
C VAL A 151 0.99 7.48 -6.30
N ALA A 152 1.97 7.25 -5.43
CA ALA A 152 3.26 7.93 -5.47
C ALA A 152 3.98 7.66 -6.80
N GLU A 153 4.08 6.41 -7.21
CA GLU A 153 4.73 6.04 -8.47
C GLU A 153 4.00 6.59 -9.71
N ALA A 154 2.68 6.45 -9.76
CA ALA A 154 1.88 7.03 -10.85
C ALA A 154 2.06 8.55 -10.95
N SER A 155 2.27 9.22 -9.82
CA SER A 155 2.51 10.66 -9.76
C SER A 155 3.89 11.06 -10.28
N ARG A 156 4.91 10.21 -10.14
CA ARG A 156 6.25 10.44 -10.74
C ARG A 156 6.23 10.32 -12.25
N ASN A 157 5.43 9.38 -12.77
CA ASN A 157 5.38 9.08 -14.20
C ASN A 157 4.53 10.11 -14.99
N ASN A 158 3.70 10.90 -14.32
CA ASN A 158 2.85 11.93 -14.91
C ASN A 158 3.41 13.37 -14.73
N GLY A 159 4.57 13.47 -14.14
CA GLY A 159 5.25 14.74 -13.89
C GLY A 159 6.30 15.09 -14.92
#